data_77ae402f67b6490448bf6de320c589e6
#
_entry.id   77ae402f67b6490448bf6de320c589e6
#
_cell.length_a   1.000
_cell.length_b   1.000
_cell.length_c   1.000
_cell.angle_alpha   90.00
_cell.angle_beta   90.00
_cell.angle_gamma   90.00
#
_symmetry.space_group_name_H-M   'P 1'
#
loop_
_entity.id
_entity.type
_entity.pdbx_description
1 polymer ?
#
loop_
_entity_poly.entity_id
_entity_poly.type
_entity_poly.pdbx_seq_one_letter_code
_entity_poly.pdbx_strand_id
1 'polypeptide(L)'
;MIKSKLIVSGLLFAVMSVVTAQAQIVTARIPELETNETYMSLMRNDARLRIKTDSLMSVVRQLRGELNRNAEERDSLAQLRSDSIAVILNDTEAAIYAMRSQKIKLIDQINTIEQEHVLSSLGNIGEAQSAASSGSIYANAYFQKSIDTEDFKALMSSHGKEATANKHAQAYVKNYTRIKELYDKYVQAQTESDAENIYTELSAVVDENMVLERQLTKLWNEIYDQKSYVYSYFLEKEGREDILEITENMMSEAQQEKLQSIDNCISEPLADYRLQKPIVLNYEVYVAKLLNLTSAIDSLSNASRAVRQIDYRLPKIDIERRSFVDYQAIEFSQRSPYNTSNPIPDCIVYEYGTIYRILLGTFKYKQAVSIFRNASPLCVEKLEDGRFSYYAGGFHSRAEAEKAVEVLKKKGFRNPQVVEWCDGYKPNISEAGESVSFRLVITGAALDDTAREIIAEMAPDCELSRLSENNFIVGMFASRAMADRVAQAVGKCDPALVINIEEIRPEEDEEEE
;
A
#
# COMPACT_ATOMS: atom_id res chain seq x y z
N MET A 1 -2.98 -28.90 -24.50
CA MET A 1 -2.85 -27.46 -24.81
C MET A 1 -4.04 -26.83 -25.51
N ILE A 2 -4.77 -27.50 -26.41
CA ILE A 2 -5.90 -26.92 -27.15
C ILE A 2 -7.18 -26.81 -26.32
N LYS A 3 -7.44 -27.75 -25.41
CA LYS A 3 -8.67 -27.75 -24.57
C LYS A 3 -8.71 -26.68 -23.47
N SER A 4 -7.55 -26.28 -22.92
CA SER A 4 -7.52 -25.20 -21.89
C SER A 4 -7.72 -23.81 -22.49
N LYS A 5 -7.22 -23.54 -23.68
CA LYS A 5 -7.49 -22.28 -24.40
C LYS A 5 -8.95 -22.14 -24.78
N LEU A 6 -9.63 -23.23 -25.08
CA LEU A 6 -11.06 -23.22 -25.42
C LEU A 6 -11.96 -22.95 -24.21
N ILE A 7 -11.60 -23.43 -23.01
CA ILE A 7 -12.38 -23.20 -21.78
C ILE A 7 -12.24 -21.74 -21.33
N VAL A 8 -11.04 -21.18 -21.34
CA VAL A 8 -10.78 -19.79 -20.94
C VAL A 8 -11.33 -18.79 -21.95
N SER A 9 -11.18 -19.08 -23.26
CA SER A 9 -11.78 -18.27 -24.32
C SER A 9 -13.32 -18.35 -24.28
N GLY A 10 -13.89 -19.50 -23.92
CA GLY A 10 -15.34 -19.69 -23.72
C GLY A 10 -15.89 -18.90 -22.55
N LEU A 11 -15.13 -18.76 -21.46
CA LEU A 11 -15.52 -17.94 -20.29
C LEU A 11 -15.51 -16.44 -20.63
N LEU A 12 -14.49 -15.98 -21.36
CA LEU A 12 -14.42 -14.57 -21.78
C LEU A 12 -15.54 -14.22 -22.80
N PHE A 13 -15.87 -15.15 -23.70
CA PHE A 13 -16.99 -14.97 -24.66
C PHE A 13 -18.35 -15.06 -23.96
N ALA A 14 -18.52 -15.92 -22.95
CA ALA A 14 -19.76 -16.03 -22.18
C ALA A 14 -20.01 -14.76 -21.34
N VAL A 15 -18.99 -14.14 -20.78
CA VAL A 15 -19.10 -12.86 -20.05
C VAL A 15 -19.44 -11.71 -21.00
N MET A 16 -18.90 -11.71 -22.22
CA MET A 16 -19.26 -10.69 -23.23
C MET A 16 -20.70 -10.86 -23.77
N SER A 17 -21.24 -12.07 -23.77
CA SER A 17 -22.58 -12.34 -24.35
C SER A 17 -23.74 -12.19 -23.35
N VAL A 18 -23.50 -12.21 -22.04
CA VAL A 18 -24.55 -12.03 -21.01
C VAL A 18 -24.88 -10.54 -20.75
N VAL A 19 -24.11 -9.60 -21.30
CA VAL A 19 -24.42 -8.15 -21.19
C VAL A 19 -25.50 -7.70 -22.20
N THR A 20 -26.22 -8.62 -22.83
CA THR A 20 -27.36 -8.26 -23.65
C THR A 20 -28.62 -8.09 -22.80
N ALA A 21 -29.01 -6.81 -22.67
CA ALA A 21 -30.41 -6.39 -22.49
C ALA A 21 -31.08 -6.63 -21.13
N GLN A 22 -30.52 -6.05 -20.06
CA GLN A 22 -31.42 -5.33 -19.18
C GLN A 22 -31.25 -3.84 -19.50
N ALA A 23 -32.22 -3.26 -20.17
CA ALA A 23 -32.33 -1.80 -20.31
C ALA A 23 -32.58 -1.27 -18.90
N GLN A 24 -31.50 -0.96 -18.18
CA GLN A 24 -31.61 -0.22 -16.94
C GLN A 24 -32.30 1.09 -17.31
N ILE A 25 -33.42 1.40 -16.67
CA ILE A 25 -34.07 2.69 -16.79
C ILE A 25 -33.09 3.68 -16.15
N VAL A 26 -32.36 4.39 -17.00
CA VAL A 26 -31.46 5.44 -16.56
C VAL A 26 -32.30 6.70 -16.43
N THR A 27 -32.43 7.20 -15.22
CA THR A 27 -33.11 8.47 -14.91
C THR A 27 -32.11 9.63 -14.97
N ALA A 28 -32.57 10.79 -15.38
CA ALA A 28 -31.77 12.02 -15.30
C ALA A 28 -31.48 12.36 -13.83
N ARG A 29 -30.30 12.88 -13.51
CA ARG A 29 -29.98 13.42 -12.19
C ARG A 29 -30.69 14.75 -11.95
N ILE A 30 -30.80 15.55 -13.01
CA ILE A 30 -31.57 16.78 -13.05
C ILE A 30 -32.82 16.50 -13.89
N PRO A 31 -34.04 16.51 -13.30
CA PRO A 31 -35.26 16.12 -14.01
C PRO A 31 -35.49 16.91 -15.31
N GLU A 32 -35.15 18.20 -15.33
CA GLU A 32 -35.29 19.07 -16.48
C GLU A 32 -34.41 18.68 -17.67
N LEU A 33 -33.33 17.91 -17.42
CA LEU A 33 -32.46 17.41 -18.47
C LEU A 33 -32.91 16.04 -19.03
N GLU A 34 -34.02 15.48 -18.56
CA GLU A 34 -34.52 14.19 -19.05
C GLU A 34 -34.86 14.22 -20.56
N THR A 35 -35.25 15.38 -21.07
CA THR A 35 -35.52 15.59 -22.50
C THR A 35 -34.27 15.87 -23.34
N ASN A 36 -33.12 16.07 -22.71
CA ASN A 36 -31.86 16.32 -23.43
C ASN A 36 -31.24 14.97 -23.90
N GLU A 37 -31.39 14.69 -25.20
CA GLU A 37 -30.94 13.42 -25.78
C GLU A 37 -29.42 13.20 -25.62
N THR A 38 -28.61 14.26 -25.72
CA THR A 38 -27.16 14.17 -25.53
C THR A 38 -26.83 13.79 -24.11
N TYR A 39 -27.42 14.44 -23.14
CA TYR A 39 -27.25 14.15 -21.73
C TYR A 39 -27.69 12.72 -21.39
N MET A 40 -28.88 12.31 -21.82
CA MET A 40 -29.37 10.95 -21.56
C MET A 40 -28.56 9.86 -22.29
N SER A 41 -27.96 10.18 -23.43
CA SER A 41 -27.03 9.27 -24.11
C SER A 41 -25.75 9.07 -23.31
N LEU A 42 -25.18 10.14 -22.73
CA LEU A 42 -24.01 10.09 -21.86
C LEU A 42 -24.32 9.28 -20.59
N MET A 43 -25.47 9.54 -19.96
CA MET A 43 -25.93 8.79 -18.76
C MET A 43 -26.07 7.28 -19.04
N ARG A 44 -26.66 6.90 -20.17
CA ARG A 44 -26.75 5.48 -20.59
C ARG A 44 -25.38 4.86 -20.84
N ASN A 45 -24.46 5.63 -21.40
CA ASN A 45 -23.10 5.14 -21.65
C ASN A 45 -22.33 4.96 -20.31
N ASP A 46 -22.50 5.86 -19.36
CA ASP A 46 -21.94 5.70 -18.01
C ASP A 46 -22.46 4.43 -17.33
N ALA A 47 -23.79 4.23 -17.34
CA ALA A 47 -24.39 3.01 -16.80
C ALA A 47 -23.85 1.73 -17.46
N ARG A 48 -23.67 1.74 -18.78
CA ARG A 48 -23.07 0.59 -19.52
C ARG A 48 -21.60 0.35 -19.13
N LEU A 49 -20.81 1.40 -19.00
CA LEU A 49 -19.41 1.28 -18.56
C LEU A 49 -19.32 0.74 -17.15
N ARG A 50 -20.20 1.19 -16.24
CA ARG A 50 -20.27 0.69 -14.86
C ARG A 50 -20.51 -0.82 -14.84
N ILE A 51 -21.55 -1.30 -15.52
CA ILE A 51 -21.88 -2.74 -15.60
C ILE A 51 -20.70 -3.55 -16.17
N LYS A 52 -20.06 -3.06 -17.23
CA LYS A 52 -18.90 -3.74 -17.82
C LYS A 52 -17.72 -3.79 -16.87
N THR A 53 -17.43 -2.68 -16.20
CA THR A 53 -16.33 -2.60 -15.23
C THR A 53 -16.58 -3.55 -14.06
N ASP A 54 -17.79 -3.58 -13.50
CA ASP A 54 -18.17 -4.47 -12.40
C ASP A 54 -18.05 -5.96 -12.80
N SER A 55 -18.47 -6.29 -14.03
CA SER A 55 -18.31 -7.63 -14.58
C SER A 55 -16.82 -8.02 -14.69
N LEU A 56 -15.97 -7.16 -15.22
CA LEU A 56 -14.54 -7.43 -15.32
C LEU A 56 -13.86 -7.50 -13.95
N MET A 57 -14.27 -6.67 -13.00
CA MET A 57 -13.80 -6.75 -11.61
C MET A 57 -14.15 -8.09 -10.96
N SER A 58 -15.32 -8.66 -11.26
CA SER A 58 -15.67 -10.00 -10.81
C SER A 58 -14.74 -11.07 -11.41
N VAL A 59 -14.39 -10.93 -12.71
CA VAL A 59 -13.41 -11.82 -13.38
C VAL A 59 -12.04 -11.71 -12.74
N VAL A 60 -11.57 -10.50 -12.46
CA VAL A 60 -10.27 -10.26 -11.78
C VAL A 60 -10.24 -10.97 -10.42
N ARG A 61 -11.31 -10.84 -9.62
CA ARG A 61 -11.41 -11.54 -8.31
C ARG A 61 -11.34 -13.06 -8.46
N GLN A 62 -12.00 -13.64 -9.46
CA GLN A 62 -11.94 -15.07 -9.74
C GLN A 62 -10.53 -15.52 -10.16
N LEU A 63 -9.89 -14.79 -11.09
CA LEU A 63 -8.54 -15.11 -11.58
C LEU A 63 -7.50 -15.01 -10.45
N ARG A 64 -7.58 -14.00 -9.58
CA ARG A 64 -6.72 -13.89 -8.40
C ARG A 64 -6.93 -15.06 -7.42
N GLY A 65 -8.19 -15.46 -7.20
CA GLY A 65 -8.51 -16.65 -6.39
C GLY A 65 -7.97 -17.95 -6.99
N GLU A 66 -7.89 -18.08 -8.32
CA GLU A 66 -7.28 -19.23 -9.00
C GLU A 66 -5.75 -19.20 -8.92
N LEU A 67 -5.13 -18.01 -9.03
CA LEU A 67 -3.68 -17.86 -8.82
C LEU A 67 -3.27 -18.29 -7.42
N ASN A 68 -3.98 -17.86 -6.40
CA ASN A 68 -3.70 -18.23 -5.02
C ASN A 68 -3.82 -19.76 -4.81
N ARG A 69 -4.85 -20.39 -5.36
CA ARG A 69 -5.01 -21.86 -5.29
C ARG A 69 -3.89 -22.60 -6.01
N ASN A 70 -3.50 -22.15 -7.21
CA ASN A 70 -2.40 -22.77 -7.96
C ASN A 70 -1.05 -22.61 -7.24
N ALA A 71 -0.84 -21.53 -6.49
CA ALA A 71 0.36 -21.32 -5.68
C ALA A 71 0.47 -22.36 -4.54
N GLU A 72 -0.65 -22.85 -4.03
CA GLU A 72 -0.71 -23.89 -3.00
C GLU A 72 -0.38 -25.30 -3.56
N GLU A 73 -0.73 -25.57 -4.85
CA GLU A 73 -0.57 -26.90 -5.47
C GLU A 73 0.89 -27.29 -5.81
N ARG A 74 1.81 -26.36 -5.94
CA ARG A 74 3.29 -26.52 -6.14
C ARG A 74 3.73 -27.52 -7.22
N ASP A 75 2.93 -27.75 -8.25
CA ASP A 75 3.31 -28.63 -9.35
C ASP A 75 3.64 -27.83 -10.64
N SER A 76 4.37 -28.45 -11.59
CA SER A 76 4.77 -27.79 -12.85
C SER A 76 3.58 -27.45 -13.76
N LEU A 77 2.45 -28.14 -13.63
CA LEU A 77 1.22 -27.83 -14.35
C LEU A 77 0.49 -26.65 -13.71
N ALA A 78 0.54 -26.52 -12.38
CA ALA A 78 0.03 -25.37 -11.66
C ALA A 78 0.80 -24.10 -12.06
N GLN A 79 2.13 -24.18 -12.19
CA GLN A 79 2.95 -23.06 -12.67
C GLN A 79 2.54 -22.59 -14.07
N LEU A 80 2.38 -23.51 -15.05
CA LEU A 80 1.95 -23.16 -16.41
C LEU A 80 0.54 -22.58 -16.47
N ARG A 81 -0.35 -23.01 -15.54
CA ARG A 81 -1.69 -22.41 -15.41
C ARG A 81 -1.58 -20.99 -14.83
N SER A 82 -0.75 -20.79 -13.82
CA SER A 82 -0.51 -19.48 -13.21
C SER A 82 0.02 -18.47 -14.21
N ASP A 83 1.01 -18.83 -15.03
CA ASP A 83 1.54 -17.97 -16.08
C ASP A 83 0.45 -17.55 -17.09
N SER A 84 -0.42 -18.49 -17.48
CA SER A 84 -1.53 -18.22 -18.39
C SER A 84 -2.59 -17.30 -17.74
N ILE A 85 -2.89 -17.51 -16.47
CA ILE A 85 -3.84 -16.69 -15.70
C ILE A 85 -3.27 -15.28 -15.49
N ALA A 86 -1.97 -15.14 -15.22
CA ALA A 86 -1.32 -13.85 -15.05
C ALA A 86 -1.41 -12.97 -16.30
N VAL A 87 -1.25 -13.55 -17.51
CA VAL A 87 -1.43 -12.83 -18.78
C VAL A 87 -2.87 -12.33 -18.92
N ILE A 88 -3.86 -13.20 -18.67
CA ILE A 88 -5.28 -12.83 -18.79
C ILE A 88 -5.66 -11.78 -17.73
N LEU A 89 -5.09 -11.88 -16.53
CA LEU A 89 -5.29 -10.92 -15.46
C LEU A 89 -4.79 -9.53 -15.88
N ASN A 90 -3.56 -9.45 -16.40
CA ASN A 90 -2.98 -8.20 -16.90
C ASN A 90 -3.82 -7.57 -18.02
N ASP A 91 -4.26 -8.38 -19.00
CA ASP A 91 -5.12 -7.89 -20.08
C ASP A 91 -6.47 -7.38 -19.56
N THR A 92 -7.05 -8.08 -18.58
CA THR A 92 -8.32 -7.70 -17.95
C THR A 92 -8.18 -6.42 -17.14
N GLU A 93 -7.11 -6.27 -16.38
CA GLU A 93 -6.81 -5.06 -15.62
C GLU A 93 -6.53 -3.86 -16.54
N ALA A 94 -5.81 -4.05 -17.64
CA ALA A 94 -5.60 -3.02 -18.65
C ALA A 94 -6.93 -2.58 -19.29
N ALA A 95 -7.84 -3.51 -19.58
CA ALA A 95 -9.17 -3.20 -20.09
C ALA A 95 -10.01 -2.40 -19.06
N ILE A 96 -9.97 -2.77 -17.78
CA ILE A 96 -10.62 -2.01 -16.70
C ILE A 96 -10.05 -0.59 -16.62
N TYR A 97 -8.72 -0.45 -16.68
CA TYR A 97 -8.08 0.87 -16.66
C TYR A 97 -8.52 1.75 -17.83
N ALA A 98 -8.58 1.19 -19.04
CA ALA A 98 -9.06 1.91 -20.23
C ALA A 98 -10.53 2.35 -20.08
N MET A 99 -11.40 1.48 -19.56
CA MET A 99 -12.82 1.83 -19.30
C MET A 99 -12.97 2.91 -18.24
N ARG A 100 -12.15 2.90 -17.19
CA ARG A 100 -12.14 3.93 -16.17
C ARG A 100 -11.72 5.29 -16.73
N SER A 101 -10.71 5.32 -17.59
CA SER A 101 -10.30 6.54 -18.28
C SER A 101 -11.42 7.09 -19.18
N GLN A 102 -12.16 6.21 -19.87
CA GLN A 102 -13.34 6.61 -20.63
C GLN A 102 -14.44 7.15 -19.74
N LYS A 103 -14.69 6.50 -18.59
CA LYS A 103 -15.70 6.94 -17.61
C LYS A 103 -15.40 8.34 -17.08
N ILE A 104 -14.14 8.68 -16.78
CA ILE A 104 -13.76 10.02 -16.33
C ILE A 104 -14.17 11.07 -17.34
N LYS A 105 -13.84 10.86 -18.62
CA LYS A 105 -14.22 11.79 -19.70
C LYS A 105 -15.72 11.92 -19.84
N LEU A 106 -16.44 10.83 -19.70
CA LEU A 106 -17.88 10.80 -19.80
C LEU A 106 -18.57 11.58 -18.66
N ILE A 107 -18.11 11.34 -17.43
CA ILE A 107 -18.60 12.07 -16.24
C ILE A 107 -18.28 13.57 -16.36
N ASP A 108 -17.12 13.95 -16.90
CA ASP A 108 -16.78 15.34 -17.14
C ASP A 108 -17.78 16.02 -18.11
N GLN A 109 -18.17 15.32 -19.18
CA GLN A 109 -19.17 15.80 -20.12
C GLN A 109 -20.55 15.93 -19.47
N ILE A 110 -20.98 14.93 -18.69
CA ILE A 110 -22.24 14.97 -17.93
C ILE A 110 -22.25 16.17 -16.99
N ASN A 111 -21.23 16.30 -16.16
CA ASN A 111 -21.13 17.40 -15.19
C ASN A 111 -21.06 18.78 -15.85
N THR A 112 -20.49 18.88 -17.06
CA THR A 112 -20.47 20.13 -17.81
C THR A 112 -21.87 20.54 -18.22
N ILE A 113 -22.69 19.61 -18.76
CA ILE A 113 -24.08 19.90 -19.16
C ILE A 113 -24.92 20.26 -17.94
N GLU A 114 -24.78 19.54 -16.85
CA GLU A 114 -25.47 19.82 -15.59
C GLU A 114 -25.12 21.22 -15.06
N GLN A 115 -23.83 21.55 -15.02
CA GLN A 115 -23.36 22.88 -14.59
C GLN A 115 -23.89 24.00 -15.49
N GLU A 116 -23.85 23.82 -16.81
CA GLU A 116 -24.39 24.80 -17.76
C GLU A 116 -25.91 25.01 -17.57
N HIS A 117 -26.66 23.93 -17.34
CA HIS A 117 -28.09 23.99 -17.04
C HIS A 117 -28.35 24.77 -15.77
N VAL A 118 -27.69 24.44 -14.66
CA VAL A 118 -27.81 25.14 -13.38
C VAL A 118 -27.44 26.61 -13.53
N LEU A 119 -26.31 26.92 -14.19
CA LEU A 119 -25.91 28.31 -14.43
C LEU A 119 -26.91 29.09 -15.27
N SER A 120 -27.60 28.45 -16.22
CA SER A 120 -28.63 29.09 -17.02
C SER A 120 -29.91 29.40 -16.22
N SER A 121 -30.22 28.54 -15.24
CA SER A 121 -31.40 28.71 -14.35
C SER A 121 -31.17 29.68 -13.20
N LEU A 122 -29.90 29.95 -12.85
CA LEU A 122 -29.52 30.83 -11.78
C LEU A 122 -29.73 32.32 -12.20
N GLY A 123 -30.55 33.04 -11.45
CA GLY A 123 -30.62 34.50 -11.51
C GLY A 123 -29.42 35.16 -10.81
N ASN A 124 -29.31 36.45 -10.96
CA ASN A 124 -28.37 37.27 -10.20
C ASN A 124 -29.07 37.90 -8.98
N ILE A 125 -28.33 38.07 -7.89
CA ILE A 125 -28.82 38.79 -6.71
C ILE A 125 -28.74 40.29 -7.00
N GLY A 126 -29.88 40.89 -7.36
CA GLY A 126 -30.14 42.32 -7.48
C GLY A 126 -29.10 43.19 -8.21
N GLU A 127 -29.57 44.08 -9.09
CA GLU A 127 -28.70 44.98 -9.87
C GLU A 127 -27.86 45.94 -8.99
N ALA A 128 -28.34 46.30 -7.79
CA ALA A 128 -27.66 47.25 -6.90
C ALA A 128 -26.35 46.69 -6.26
N GLN A 129 -26.14 45.40 -6.32
CA GLN A 129 -24.97 44.73 -5.68
C GLN A 129 -23.84 44.44 -6.66
N SER A 130 -24.11 44.47 -7.96
CA SER A 130 -23.14 44.14 -9.01
C SER A 130 -22.13 45.27 -9.31
N ALA A 131 -22.42 46.50 -8.91
CA ALA A 131 -21.65 47.68 -9.33
C ALA A 131 -20.26 47.83 -8.64
N ALA A 132 -19.95 47.05 -7.62
CA ALA A 132 -18.70 47.19 -6.82
C ALA A 132 -17.90 45.92 -6.67
N SER A 133 -18.11 44.88 -7.50
CA SER A 133 -17.42 43.59 -7.31
C SER A 133 -16.05 43.57 -8.00
N SER A 134 -14.99 43.52 -7.21
CA SER A 134 -13.77 42.88 -7.64
C SER A 134 -14.11 41.43 -8.01
N GLY A 135 -13.52 40.85 -9.04
CA GLY A 135 -13.89 39.52 -9.56
C GLY A 135 -13.65 38.32 -8.60
N SER A 136 -13.79 38.54 -7.29
CA SER A 136 -13.58 37.54 -6.25
C SER A 136 -14.76 37.46 -5.29
N ILE A 137 -15.25 36.26 -5.00
CA ILE A 137 -16.30 35.97 -4.00
C ILE A 137 -15.91 36.56 -2.65
N TYR A 138 -14.67 36.39 -2.23
CA TYR A 138 -14.17 36.83 -0.92
C TYR A 138 -14.12 38.35 -0.74
N ALA A 139 -14.02 39.10 -1.83
CA ALA A 139 -14.00 40.54 -1.82
C ALA A 139 -15.40 41.16 -2.00
N ASN A 140 -16.44 40.36 -2.25
CA ASN A 140 -17.78 40.82 -2.45
C ASN A 140 -18.43 41.27 -1.13
N ALA A 141 -18.83 42.54 -1.01
CA ALA A 141 -19.35 43.11 0.22
C ALA A 141 -20.69 42.49 0.67
N TYR A 142 -21.54 42.04 -0.28
CA TYR A 142 -22.79 41.38 0.04
C TYR A 142 -22.53 40.00 0.64
N PHE A 143 -21.67 39.21 0.02
CA PHE A 143 -21.26 37.91 0.52
C PHE A 143 -20.70 38.01 1.94
N GLN A 144 -19.75 38.94 2.17
CA GLN A 144 -19.17 39.16 3.49
C GLN A 144 -20.21 39.51 4.58
N LYS A 145 -21.22 40.31 4.23
CA LYS A 145 -22.29 40.68 5.17
C LYS A 145 -23.30 39.55 5.40
N SER A 146 -23.43 38.65 4.46
CA SER A 146 -24.37 37.53 4.52
C SER A 146 -23.88 36.37 5.38
N ILE A 147 -22.57 36.29 5.65
CA ILE A 147 -21.94 35.24 6.43
C ILE A 147 -21.55 35.81 7.81
N ASP A 148 -21.62 34.96 8.83
CA ASP A 148 -21.12 35.32 10.16
C ASP A 148 -19.62 35.65 10.13
N THR A 149 -19.20 36.59 10.98
CA THR A 149 -17.81 37.07 10.97
C THR A 149 -16.80 35.99 11.28
N GLU A 150 -17.11 35.03 12.18
CA GLU A 150 -16.23 33.93 12.54
C GLU A 150 -16.14 32.93 11.40
N ASP A 151 -17.27 32.57 10.77
CA ASP A 151 -17.32 31.67 9.63
C ASP A 151 -16.60 32.27 8.42
N PHE A 152 -16.74 33.58 8.19
CA PHE A 152 -16.00 34.26 7.13
C PHE A 152 -14.48 34.24 7.36
N LYS A 153 -14.01 34.44 8.59
CA LYS A 153 -12.58 34.32 8.94
C LYS A 153 -12.06 32.89 8.73
N ALA A 154 -12.84 31.88 9.13
CA ALA A 154 -12.51 30.49 8.93
C ALA A 154 -12.45 30.13 7.44
N LEU A 155 -13.40 30.60 6.63
CA LEU A 155 -13.41 30.48 5.18
C LEU A 155 -12.15 31.08 4.54
N MET A 156 -11.76 32.28 4.96
CA MET A 156 -10.55 32.95 4.46
C MET A 156 -9.28 32.19 4.83
N SER A 157 -9.22 31.63 6.04
CA SER A 157 -8.14 30.75 6.45
C SER A 157 -8.05 29.50 5.58
N SER A 158 -9.18 28.83 5.34
CA SER A 158 -9.27 27.64 4.48
C SER A 158 -8.88 27.96 3.04
N HIS A 159 -9.33 29.08 2.49
CA HIS A 159 -8.93 29.53 1.15
C HIS A 159 -7.41 29.75 1.06
N GLY A 160 -6.79 30.33 2.08
CA GLY A 160 -5.33 30.50 2.13
C GLY A 160 -4.55 29.16 2.15
N LYS A 161 -5.15 28.10 2.70
CA LYS A 161 -4.55 26.76 2.77
C LYS A 161 -4.64 25.97 1.46
N GLU A 162 -5.55 26.32 0.55
CA GLU A 162 -5.76 25.56 -0.70
C GLU A 162 -4.52 25.48 -1.59
N ALA A 163 -3.75 26.56 -1.69
CA ALA A 163 -2.51 26.54 -2.47
C ALA A 163 -1.51 25.49 -1.94
N THR A 164 -1.48 25.31 -0.62
CA THR A 164 -0.64 24.30 0.03
C THR A 164 -1.17 22.90 -0.22
N ALA A 165 -2.49 22.68 -0.08
CA ALA A 165 -3.11 21.38 -0.40
C ALA A 165 -2.85 20.97 -1.86
N ASN A 166 -2.98 21.91 -2.80
CA ASN A 166 -2.66 21.67 -4.21
C ASN A 166 -1.18 21.27 -4.41
N LYS A 167 -0.26 21.92 -3.73
CA LYS A 167 1.17 21.58 -3.79
C LYS A 167 1.44 20.18 -3.24
N HIS A 168 0.83 19.82 -2.11
CA HIS A 168 0.98 18.48 -1.55
C HIS A 168 0.43 17.40 -2.49
N ALA A 169 -0.75 17.61 -3.08
CA ALA A 169 -1.32 16.68 -4.06
C ALA A 169 -0.41 16.49 -5.28
N GLN A 170 0.14 17.59 -5.83
CA GLN A 170 1.06 17.53 -6.96
C GLN A 170 2.39 16.86 -6.60
N ALA A 171 2.94 17.15 -5.42
CA ALA A 171 4.17 16.53 -4.94
C ALA A 171 3.98 15.02 -4.74
N TYR A 172 2.86 14.61 -4.16
CA TYR A 172 2.50 13.21 -3.99
C TYR A 172 2.49 12.46 -5.33
N VAL A 173 1.79 12.97 -6.34
CA VAL A 173 1.73 12.34 -7.67
C VAL A 173 3.11 12.28 -8.33
N LYS A 174 3.93 13.33 -8.18
CA LYS A 174 5.30 13.36 -8.68
C LYS A 174 6.17 12.30 -8.01
N ASN A 175 6.09 12.19 -6.68
CA ASN A 175 6.84 11.20 -5.92
C ASN A 175 6.38 9.79 -6.27
N TYR A 176 5.08 9.57 -6.48
CA TYR A 176 4.58 8.28 -6.94
C TYR A 176 5.22 7.84 -8.28
N THR A 177 5.33 8.75 -9.24
CA THR A 177 6.03 8.47 -10.51
C THR A 177 7.47 8.07 -10.24
N ARG A 178 8.15 8.78 -9.32
CA ARG A 178 9.52 8.44 -8.93
C ARG A 178 9.63 7.08 -8.24
N ILE A 179 8.69 6.76 -7.35
CA ILE A 179 8.59 5.44 -6.69
C ILE A 179 8.48 4.34 -7.73
N LYS A 180 7.61 4.51 -8.74
CA LYS A 180 7.46 3.53 -9.82
C LYS A 180 8.76 3.33 -10.61
N GLU A 181 9.43 4.40 -10.99
CA GLU A 181 10.72 4.33 -11.70
C GLU A 181 11.80 3.63 -10.88
N LEU A 182 11.86 3.92 -9.58
CA LEU A 182 12.82 3.29 -8.65
C LEU A 182 12.46 1.83 -8.42
N TYR A 183 11.17 1.50 -8.27
CA TYR A 183 10.73 0.13 -8.14
C TYR A 183 11.09 -0.73 -9.36
N ASP A 184 10.86 -0.22 -10.57
CA ASP A 184 11.24 -0.92 -11.79
C ASP A 184 12.76 -1.19 -11.85
N LYS A 185 13.58 -0.23 -11.40
CA LYS A 185 15.04 -0.40 -11.29
C LYS A 185 15.42 -1.40 -10.20
N TYR A 186 14.74 -1.34 -9.05
CA TYR A 186 14.95 -2.24 -7.93
C TYR A 186 14.72 -3.71 -8.32
N VAL A 187 13.61 -3.98 -9.00
CA VAL A 187 13.29 -5.32 -9.50
C VAL A 187 14.33 -5.85 -10.50
N GLN A 188 14.95 -4.95 -11.28
CA GLN A 188 15.94 -5.30 -12.31
C GLN A 188 17.37 -5.36 -11.77
N ALA A 189 17.64 -4.93 -10.54
CA ALA A 189 18.98 -4.93 -9.95
C ALA A 189 19.57 -6.35 -9.94
N GLN A 190 20.84 -6.47 -10.35
CA GLN A 190 21.52 -7.77 -10.46
C GLN A 190 22.40 -8.09 -9.25
N THR A 191 22.76 -7.06 -8.47
CA THR A 191 23.62 -7.21 -7.30
C THR A 191 22.91 -6.73 -6.04
N GLU A 192 23.27 -7.31 -4.89
CA GLU A 192 22.74 -6.90 -3.59
C GLU A 192 23.03 -5.44 -3.30
N SER A 193 24.25 -4.98 -3.57
CA SER A 193 24.66 -3.58 -3.36
C SER A 193 23.85 -2.58 -4.19
N ASP A 194 23.58 -2.91 -5.47
CA ASP A 194 22.75 -2.04 -6.32
C ASP A 194 21.30 -2.01 -5.83
N ALA A 195 20.77 -3.18 -5.46
CA ALA A 195 19.42 -3.29 -4.92
C ALA A 195 19.27 -2.48 -3.63
N GLU A 196 20.22 -2.56 -2.70
CA GLU A 196 20.19 -1.85 -1.42
C GLU A 196 20.27 -0.32 -1.61
N ASN A 197 21.12 0.14 -2.51
CA ASN A 197 21.21 1.57 -2.82
C ASN A 197 19.89 2.11 -3.38
N ILE A 198 19.27 1.35 -4.30
CA ILE A 198 17.97 1.74 -4.89
C ILE A 198 16.87 1.66 -3.83
N TYR A 199 16.86 0.63 -2.99
CA TYR A 199 15.88 0.47 -1.93
C TYR A 199 15.93 1.60 -0.92
N THR A 200 17.12 2.06 -0.54
CA THR A 200 17.30 3.20 0.37
C THR A 200 16.69 4.48 -0.21
N GLU A 201 16.94 4.77 -1.51
CA GLU A 201 16.33 5.91 -2.17
C GLU A 201 14.80 5.75 -2.30
N LEU A 202 14.35 4.55 -2.65
CA LEU A 202 12.94 4.23 -2.80
C LEU A 202 12.19 4.40 -1.48
N SER A 203 12.71 3.87 -0.38
CA SER A 203 12.12 3.99 0.96
C SER A 203 12.03 5.45 1.41
N ALA A 204 13.07 6.25 1.15
CA ALA A 204 13.04 7.68 1.49
C ALA A 204 11.92 8.44 0.76
N VAL A 205 11.67 8.13 -0.53
CA VAL A 205 10.58 8.76 -1.30
C VAL A 205 9.21 8.25 -0.84
N VAL A 206 9.10 6.98 -0.45
CA VAL A 206 7.87 6.42 0.12
C VAL A 206 7.54 7.10 1.45
N ASP A 207 8.53 7.27 2.34
CA ASP A 207 8.36 7.96 3.63
C ASP A 207 7.92 9.42 3.42
N GLU A 208 8.53 10.12 2.45
CA GLU A 208 8.11 11.48 2.08
C GLU A 208 6.65 11.49 1.63
N ASN A 209 6.21 10.52 0.81
CA ASN A 209 4.84 10.42 0.36
C ASN A 209 3.86 10.14 1.51
N MET A 210 4.21 9.32 2.49
CA MET A 210 3.39 9.10 3.68
C MET A 210 3.20 10.40 4.49
N VAL A 211 4.24 11.22 4.60
CA VAL A 211 4.14 12.54 5.25
C VAL A 211 3.23 13.47 4.47
N LEU A 212 3.38 13.54 3.14
CA LEU A 212 2.52 14.35 2.27
C LEU A 212 1.05 13.91 2.34
N GLU A 213 0.80 12.62 2.40
CA GLU A 213 -0.53 12.03 2.54
C GLU A 213 -1.22 12.51 3.82
N ARG A 214 -0.56 12.38 4.98
CA ARG A 214 -1.08 12.85 6.28
C ARG A 214 -1.35 14.36 6.28
N GLN A 215 -0.42 15.13 5.71
CA GLN A 215 -0.57 16.59 5.62
C GLN A 215 -1.72 16.97 4.70
N LEU A 216 -1.87 16.30 3.56
CA LEU A 216 -2.96 16.53 2.61
C LEU A 216 -4.31 16.20 3.25
N THR A 217 -4.43 15.04 3.92
CA THR A 217 -5.66 14.62 4.59
C THR A 217 -6.13 15.66 5.60
N LYS A 218 -5.24 16.03 6.53
CA LYS A 218 -5.58 17.01 7.55
C LYS A 218 -5.99 18.35 6.96
N LEU A 219 -5.18 18.83 6.03
CA LEU A 219 -5.38 20.14 5.43
C LEU A 219 -6.65 20.19 4.57
N TRP A 220 -6.89 19.13 3.79
CA TRP A 220 -8.02 19.05 2.87
C TRP A 220 -9.35 18.88 3.62
N ASN A 221 -9.42 18.05 4.65
CA ASN A 221 -10.63 17.91 5.45
C ASN A 221 -11.06 19.25 6.07
N GLU A 222 -10.11 20.00 6.64
CA GLU A 222 -10.40 21.34 7.17
C GLU A 222 -10.95 22.30 6.09
N ILE A 223 -10.36 22.26 4.88
CA ILE A 223 -10.79 23.11 3.76
C ILE A 223 -12.18 22.72 3.29
N TYR A 224 -12.40 21.43 3.07
CA TYR A 224 -13.64 20.90 2.54
C TYR A 224 -14.82 21.18 3.47
N ASP A 225 -14.68 20.83 4.74
CA ASP A 225 -15.75 21.02 5.75
C ASP A 225 -16.13 22.49 5.86
N GLN A 226 -15.13 23.36 5.98
CA GLN A 226 -15.40 24.80 6.16
C GLN A 226 -16.00 25.45 4.91
N LYS A 227 -15.48 25.13 3.73
CA LYS A 227 -16.00 25.71 2.49
C LYS A 227 -17.39 25.19 2.16
N SER A 228 -17.62 23.88 2.29
CA SER A 228 -18.92 23.27 2.04
C SER A 228 -19.98 23.85 2.98
N TYR A 229 -19.65 23.99 4.28
CA TYR A 229 -20.54 24.58 5.26
C TYR A 229 -20.91 26.02 4.90
N VAL A 230 -19.93 26.90 4.64
CA VAL A 230 -20.20 28.32 4.40
C VAL A 230 -20.96 28.54 3.10
N TYR A 231 -20.61 27.82 2.03
CA TYR A 231 -21.29 27.95 0.75
C TYR A 231 -22.70 27.37 0.77
N SER A 232 -22.91 26.23 1.43
CA SER A 232 -24.26 25.67 1.59
C SER A 232 -25.16 26.62 2.41
N TYR A 233 -24.65 27.14 3.53
CA TYR A 233 -25.38 28.14 4.34
C TYR A 233 -25.76 29.39 3.54
N PHE A 234 -24.83 29.92 2.73
CA PHE A 234 -25.12 31.08 1.88
C PHE A 234 -26.20 30.76 0.84
N LEU A 235 -26.13 29.60 0.16
CA LEU A 235 -27.12 29.19 -0.83
C LEU A 235 -28.50 28.96 -0.21
N GLU A 236 -28.57 28.32 0.96
CA GLU A 236 -29.81 28.13 1.71
C GLU A 236 -30.43 29.49 2.06
N LYS A 237 -29.65 30.43 2.58
CA LYS A 237 -30.08 31.78 2.91
C LYS A 237 -30.64 32.56 1.69
N GLU A 238 -30.09 32.29 0.51
CA GLU A 238 -30.57 32.88 -0.76
C GLU A 238 -31.74 32.09 -1.38
N GLY A 239 -32.28 31.09 -0.67
CA GLY A 239 -33.41 30.27 -1.13
C GLY A 239 -33.08 29.34 -2.29
N ARG A 240 -31.83 28.90 -2.39
CA ARG A 240 -31.32 28.04 -3.46
C ARG A 240 -31.13 26.59 -3.00
N GLU A 241 -32.19 26.05 -2.40
CA GLU A 241 -32.23 24.65 -1.96
C GLU A 241 -32.09 23.66 -3.12
N ASP A 242 -32.52 24.04 -4.33
CA ASP A 242 -32.33 23.27 -5.57
C ASP A 242 -30.86 22.94 -5.85
N ILE A 243 -29.95 23.88 -5.57
CA ILE A 243 -28.52 23.65 -5.75
C ILE A 243 -27.97 22.73 -4.67
N LEU A 244 -28.48 22.83 -3.44
CA LEU A 244 -28.05 21.94 -2.34
C LEU A 244 -28.39 20.48 -2.65
N GLU A 245 -29.63 20.23 -3.15
CA GLU A 245 -30.04 18.87 -3.54
C GLU A 245 -29.14 18.29 -4.65
N ILE A 246 -28.82 19.08 -5.68
CA ILE A 246 -27.89 18.65 -6.75
C ILE A 246 -26.53 18.32 -6.18
N THR A 247 -26.01 19.13 -5.27
CA THR A 247 -24.69 18.94 -4.68
C THR A 247 -24.65 17.73 -3.75
N GLU A 248 -25.70 17.48 -2.98
CA GLU A 248 -25.84 16.27 -2.15
C GLU A 248 -25.83 14.99 -3.01
N ASN A 249 -26.49 15.00 -4.15
CA ASN A 249 -26.44 13.89 -5.10
C ASN A 249 -25.03 13.67 -5.64
N MET A 250 -24.29 14.74 -5.95
CA MET A 250 -22.88 14.64 -6.36
C MET A 250 -21.98 14.09 -5.25
N MET A 251 -22.22 14.47 -3.99
CA MET A 251 -21.50 13.94 -2.81
C MET A 251 -21.76 12.45 -2.63
N SER A 252 -23.02 12.02 -2.72
CA SER A 252 -23.39 10.62 -2.60
C SER A 252 -22.72 9.75 -3.67
N GLU A 253 -22.66 10.22 -4.91
CA GLU A 253 -21.96 9.54 -5.99
C GLU A 253 -20.45 9.50 -5.79
N ALA A 254 -19.86 10.59 -5.30
CA ALA A 254 -18.45 10.67 -4.97
C ALA A 254 -18.07 9.65 -3.88
N GLN A 255 -18.89 9.51 -2.84
CA GLN A 255 -18.68 8.49 -1.80
C GLN A 255 -18.78 7.07 -2.35
N GLN A 256 -19.75 6.79 -3.23
CA GLN A 256 -19.83 5.46 -3.87
C GLN A 256 -18.61 5.18 -4.75
N GLU A 257 -18.10 6.19 -5.48
CA GLU A 257 -16.88 6.05 -6.28
C GLU A 257 -15.66 5.85 -5.39
N LYS A 258 -15.58 6.51 -4.24
CA LYS A 258 -14.51 6.31 -3.25
C LYS A 258 -14.46 4.88 -2.77
N LEU A 259 -15.59 4.31 -2.33
CA LEU A 259 -15.66 2.92 -1.88
C LEU A 259 -15.18 1.95 -2.96
N GLN A 260 -15.56 2.17 -4.23
CA GLN A 260 -15.04 1.38 -5.34
C GLN A 260 -13.56 1.61 -5.62
N SER A 261 -13.02 2.77 -5.25
CA SER A 261 -11.62 3.12 -5.44
C SER A 261 -10.70 2.51 -4.39
N ILE A 262 -11.15 2.37 -3.16
CA ILE A 262 -10.40 1.72 -2.07
C ILE A 262 -10.06 0.27 -2.42
N ASP A 263 -10.97 -0.45 -3.08
CA ASP A 263 -10.70 -1.81 -3.59
C ASP A 263 -9.54 -1.86 -4.62
N ASN A 264 -9.09 -0.72 -5.13
CA ASN A 264 -8.04 -0.60 -6.13
C ASN A 264 -6.72 -0.02 -5.59
N CYS A 265 -6.52 -0.07 -4.30
CA CYS A 265 -5.25 0.30 -3.65
C CYS A 265 -4.83 1.77 -3.85
N ILE A 266 -5.78 2.71 -3.79
CA ILE A 266 -5.49 4.14 -3.90
C ILE A 266 -5.37 4.75 -2.51
N SER A 267 -4.47 5.73 -2.38
CA SER A 267 -4.43 6.60 -1.21
C SER A 267 -5.80 7.25 -0.96
N GLU A 268 -6.40 6.96 0.18
CA GLU A 268 -7.70 7.47 0.59
C GLU A 268 -7.76 9.01 0.59
N PRO A 269 -6.75 9.72 1.12
CA PRO A 269 -6.72 11.19 1.11
C PRO A 269 -6.70 11.79 -0.29
N LEU A 270 -6.00 11.14 -1.21
CA LEU A 270 -5.93 11.61 -2.58
C LEU A 270 -7.26 11.35 -3.32
N ALA A 271 -7.95 10.25 -2.99
CA ALA A 271 -9.29 9.98 -3.47
C ALA A 271 -10.28 11.04 -2.98
N ASP A 272 -10.25 11.41 -1.69
CA ASP A 272 -11.07 12.47 -1.13
C ASP A 272 -10.81 13.81 -1.82
N TYR A 273 -9.56 14.22 -1.93
CA TYR A 273 -9.19 15.44 -2.64
C TYR A 273 -9.73 15.47 -4.07
N ARG A 274 -9.59 14.37 -4.82
CA ARG A 274 -10.07 14.25 -6.20
C ARG A 274 -11.58 14.37 -6.32
N LEU A 275 -12.32 13.76 -5.41
CA LEU A 275 -13.79 13.70 -5.47
C LEU A 275 -14.44 14.95 -4.90
N GLN A 276 -13.91 15.50 -3.82
CA GLN A 276 -14.50 16.63 -3.09
C GLN A 276 -14.14 17.99 -3.70
N LYS A 277 -12.94 18.14 -4.27
CA LYS A 277 -12.52 19.43 -4.82
C LYS A 277 -13.39 19.95 -5.94
N PRO A 278 -13.85 19.16 -6.92
CA PRO A 278 -14.82 19.62 -7.90
C PRO A 278 -16.13 20.08 -7.28
N ILE A 279 -16.57 19.48 -6.17
CA ILE A 279 -17.78 19.86 -5.44
C ILE A 279 -17.63 21.28 -4.85
N VAL A 280 -16.51 21.52 -4.15
CA VAL A 280 -16.21 22.86 -3.62
C VAL A 280 -16.15 23.91 -4.72
N LEU A 281 -15.47 23.60 -5.83
CA LEU A 281 -15.39 24.52 -6.98
C LEU A 281 -16.75 24.77 -7.62
N ASN A 282 -17.64 23.80 -7.66
CA ASN A 282 -19.01 23.98 -8.14
C ASN A 282 -19.80 24.90 -7.22
N TYR A 283 -19.70 24.78 -5.90
CA TYR A 283 -20.28 25.76 -4.98
C TYR A 283 -19.77 27.15 -5.27
N GLU A 284 -18.48 27.33 -5.44
CA GLU A 284 -17.88 28.63 -5.77
C GLU A 284 -18.40 29.18 -7.10
N VAL A 285 -18.58 28.34 -8.12
CA VAL A 285 -19.17 28.74 -9.42
C VAL A 285 -20.59 29.23 -9.23
N TYR A 286 -21.43 28.53 -8.46
CA TYR A 286 -22.81 28.92 -8.23
C TYR A 286 -22.91 30.23 -7.43
N VAL A 287 -22.12 30.36 -6.37
CA VAL A 287 -22.04 31.62 -5.59
C VAL A 287 -21.54 32.77 -6.46
N ALA A 288 -20.50 32.54 -7.29
CA ALA A 288 -20.01 33.56 -8.21
C ALA A 288 -21.08 34.02 -9.22
N LYS A 289 -21.89 33.05 -9.69
CA LYS A 289 -23.02 33.37 -10.60
C LYS A 289 -24.10 34.23 -9.93
N LEU A 290 -24.52 33.87 -8.71
CA LEU A 290 -25.48 34.65 -7.93
C LEU A 290 -24.97 36.07 -7.67
N LEU A 291 -23.67 36.22 -7.41
CA LEU A 291 -23.02 37.51 -7.18
C LEU A 291 -22.66 38.29 -8.48
N ASN A 292 -23.01 37.74 -9.65
CA ASN A 292 -22.70 38.31 -10.98
C ASN A 292 -21.20 38.53 -11.25
N LEU A 293 -20.34 37.60 -10.76
CA LEU A 293 -18.87 37.63 -10.91
C LEU A 293 -18.42 36.84 -12.15
N THR A 294 -18.73 37.33 -13.35
CA THR A 294 -18.54 36.60 -14.62
C THR A 294 -17.10 36.09 -14.83
N SER A 295 -16.08 36.91 -14.51
CA SER A 295 -14.67 36.51 -14.64
C SER A 295 -14.27 35.37 -13.69
N ALA A 296 -14.88 35.31 -12.50
CA ALA A 296 -14.66 34.24 -11.55
C ALA A 296 -15.29 32.92 -12.02
N ILE A 297 -16.46 32.94 -12.62
CA ILE A 297 -17.18 31.78 -13.13
C ILE A 297 -16.31 30.99 -14.11
N ASP A 298 -15.77 31.67 -15.14
CA ASP A 298 -14.92 31.01 -16.16
C ASP A 298 -13.68 30.40 -15.54
N SER A 299 -13.03 31.13 -14.63
CA SER A 299 -11.80 30.63 -13.95
C SER A 299 -12.10 29.41 -13.09
N LEU A 300 -13.17 29.44 -12.28
CA LEU A 300 -13.55 28.34 -11.39
C LEU A 300 -14.07 27.12 -12.16
N SER A 301 -14.84 27.33 -13.23
CA SER A 301 -15.32 26.25 -14.11
C SER A 301 -14.16 25.53 -14.80
N ASN A 302 -13.17 26.28 -15.28
CA ASN A 302 -11.96 25.69 -15.87
C ASN A 302 -11.12 24.95 -14.82
N ALA A 303 -11.00 25.48 -13.60
CA ALA A 303 -10.30 24.80 -12.50
C ALA A 303 -11.00 23.49 -12.11
N SER A 304 -12.34 23.51 -12.01
CA SER A 304 -13.14 22.30 -11.73
C SER A 304 -12.94 21.23 -12.81
N ARG A 305 -12.95 21.62 -14.07
CA ARG A 305 -12.70 20.71 -15.21
C ARG A 305 -11.28 20.14 -15.17
N ALA A 306 -10.28 20.98 -14.92
CA ALA A 306 -8.89 20.54 -14.85
C ALA A 306 -8.67 19.49 -13.75
N VAL A 307 -9.26 19.69 -12.55
CA VAL A 307 -9.16 18.72 -11.45
C VAL A 307 -9.78 17.38 -11.82
N ARG A 308 -10.96 17.38 -12.48
CA ARG A 308 -11.62 16.14 -12.91
C ARG A 308 -10.86 15.36 -13.97
N GLN A 309 -10.04 16.02 -14.80
CA GLN A 309 -9.26 15.38 -15.85
C GLN A 309 -8.01 14.68 -15.33
N ILE A 310 -7.54 15.00 -14.12
CA ILE A 310 -6.39 14.36 -13.52
C ILE A 310 -6.82 13.04 -12.90
N ASP A 311 -6.19 11.94 -13.33
CA ASP A 311 -6.37 10.66 -12.68
C ASP A 311 -5.42 10.54 -11.49
N TYR A 312 -5.96 10.79 -10.29
CA TYR A 312 -5.22 10.66 -9.03
C TYR A 312 -5.19 9.20 -8.51
N ARG A 313 -5.76 8.25 -9.26
CA ARG A 313 -5.75 6.84 -8.84
C ARG A 313 -4.39 6.24 -9.13
N LEU A 314 -3.67 5.99 -8.06
CA LEU A 314 -2.33 5.43 -8.10
C LEU A 314 -2.40 4.01 -7.53
N PRO A 315 -1.98 2.96 -8.26
CA PRO A 315 -1.96 1.61 -7.72
C PRO A 315 -0.98 1.54 -6.55
N LYS A 316 -1.30 0.76 -5.53
CA LYS A 316 -0.37 0.48 -4.44
C LYS A 316 0.82 -0.31 -5.00
N ILE A 317 2.02 0.10 -4.66
CA ILE A 317 3.23 -0.64 -4.96
C ILE A 317 3.67 -1.29 -3.66
N ASP A 318 3.56 -2.61 -3.58
CA ASP A 318 4.09 -3.38 -2.46
C ASP A 318 5.58 -3.61 -2.71
N ILE A 319 6.41 -3.11 -1.81
CA ILE A 319 7.85 -3.16 -1.92
C ILE A 319 8.37 -4.22 -0.96
N GLU A 320 8.64 -5.39 -1.51
CA GLU A 320 9.28 -6.46 -0.75
C GLU A 320 10.80 -6.35 -0.89
N ARG A 321 11.52 -6.57 0.21
CA ARG A 321 12.97 -6.64 0.15
C ARG A 321 13.42 -7.89 -0.60
N ARG A 322 14.32 -7.71 -1.55
CA ARG A 322 14.88 -8.80 -2.33
C ARG A 322 16.02 -9.46 -1.56
N SER A 323 15.97 -10.77 -1.57
CA SER A 323 17.01 -11.61 -1.01
C SER A 323 17.97 -12.08 -2.13
N PHE A 324 19.27 -12.03 -1.87
CA PHE A 324 20.33 -12.51 -2.75
C PHE A 324 21.06 -13.72 -2.15
N VAL A 325 20.35 -14.51 -1.36
CA VAL A 325 20.89 -15.69 -0.67
C VAL A 325 21.27 -16.78 -1.67
N ASP A 326 22.51 -17.28 -1.59
CA ASP A 326 23.00 -18.41 -2.39
C ASP A 326 22.75 -19.72 -1.64
N TYR A 327 21.79 -20.50 -2.14
CA TYR A 327 21.41 -21.79 -1.56
C TYR A 327 22.18 -22.92 -2.21
N GLN A 328 22.89 -23.71 -1.40
CA GLN A 328 23.71 -24.83 -1.86
C GLN A 328 23.52 -26.06 -0.99
N ALA A 329 23.10 -27.16 -1.58
CA ALA A 329 23.00 -28.45 -0.89
C ALA A 329 24.38 -29.02 -0.55
N ILE A 330 24.42 -29.87 0.48
CA ILE A 330 25.67 -30.50 0.90
C ILE A 330 26.00 -31.65 -0.06
N GLU A 331 27.22 -31.61 -0.61
CA GLU A 331 27.80 -32.67 -1.43
C GLU A 331 28.98 -33.32 -0.74
N PHE A 332 29.21 -34.62 -1.03
CA PHE A 332 30.34 -35.39 -0.53
C PHE A 332 31.19 -35.85 -1.70
N SER A 333 32.33 -35.19 -1.90
CA SER A 333 33.25 -35.51 -2.98
C SER A 333 34.30 -36.54 -2.55
N GLN A 334 35.02 -37.13 -3.52
CA GLN A 334 36.12 -38.09 -3.20
C GLN A 334 37.30 -37.41 -2.50
N ARG A 335 37.52 -36.12 -2.80
CA ARG A 335 38.55 -35.28 -2.17
C ARG A 335 37.91 -33.98 -1.71
N SER A 336 38.35 -33.51 -0.54
CA SER A 336 37.88 -32.21 -0.05
C SER A 336 38.31 -31.09 -1.01
N PRO A 337 37.42 -30.16 -1.34
CA PRO A 337 37.78 -28.94 -2.08
C PRO A 337 38.66 -28.00 -1.23
N TYR A 338 38.68 -28.19 0.08
CA TYR A 338 39.40 -27.32 1.02
C TYR A 338 40.78 -27.90 1.32
N ASN A 339 41.78 -27.03 1.38
CA ASN A 339 43.17 -27.33 1.69
C ASN A 339 43.89 -26.07 2.18
N THR A 340 45.20 -26.12 2.35
CA THR A 340 45.98 -24.97 2.83
C THR A 340 45.93 -23.76 1.90
N SER A 341 45.82 -24.01 0.58
CA SER A 341 45.70 -22.93 -0.44
C SER A 341 44.25 -22.49 -0.66
N ASN A 342 43.29 -23.30 -0.29
CA ASN A 342 41.84 -22.99 -0.34
C ASN A 342 41.22 -23.38 1.01
N PRO A 343 41.37 -22.56 2.06
CA PRO A 343 40.82 -22.84 3.38
C PRO A 343 39.29 -22.76 3.36
N ILE A 344 38.63 -23.32 4.39
CA ILE A 344 37.21 -23.16 4.60
C ILE A 344 36.93 -21.66 4.77
N PRO A 345 36.06 -21.07 3.93
CA PRO A 345 35.78 -19.63 3.98
C PRO A 345 34.98 -19.23 5.23
N ASP A 346 35.04 -17.96 5.57
CA ASP A 346 34.15 -17.40 6.59
C ASP A 346 32.70 -17.45 6.12
N CYS A 347 31.75 -17.59 7.06
CA CYS A 347 30.35 -17.64 6.73
C CYS A 347 29.88 -16.26 6.20
N ILE A 348 29.23 -16.24 5.04
CA ILE A 348 28.58 -15.07 4.50
C ILE A 348 27.31 -14.79 5.32
N VAL A 349 27.18 -13.58 5.82
CA VAL A 349 25.96 -13.10 6.48
C VAL A 349 25.18 -12.30 5.44
N TYR A 350 23.98 -12.76 5.10
CA TYR A 350 23.11 -12.05 4.18
C TYR A 350 22.31 -11.02 4.96
N GLU A 351 22.26 -9.80 4.49
CA GLU A 351 21.56 -8.70 5.17
C GLU A 351 20.05 -8.91 5.16
N TYR A 352 19.54 -9.56 4.09
CA TYR A 352 18.12 -9.88 3.93
C TYR A 352 17.94 -11.32 3.47
N GLY A 353 16.88 -11.94 3.93
CA GLY A 353 16.50 -13.31 3.60
C GLY A 353 16.91 -14.32 4.65
N THR A 354 16.30 -15.50 4.56
CA THR A 354 16.51 -16.59 5.49
C THR A 354 17.35 -17.69 4.85
N ILE A 355 18.38 -18.16 5.54
CA ILE A 355 19.19 -19.31 5.15
C ILE A 355 19.31 -20.28 6.33
N TYR A 356 19.01 -21.56 6.07
CA TYR A 356 19.20 -22.63 7.03
C TYR A 356 20.55 -23.31 6.78
N ARG A 357 21.42 -23.32 7.77
CA ARG A 357 22.73 -24.01 7.73
C ARG A 357 22.77 -25.11 8.77
N ILE A 358 23.64 -26.08 8.59
CA ILE A 358 23.78 -27.14 9.55
C ILE A 358 25.09 -26.95 10.33
N LEU A 359 24.97 -26.65 11.62
CA LEU A 359 26.08 -26.59 12.55
C LEU A 359 26.66 -28.01 12.73
N LEU A 360 27.92 -28.19 12.37
CA LEU A 360 28.64 -29.45 12.51
C LEU A 360 29.34 -29.57 13.86
N GLY A 361 29.64 -28.43 14.49
CA GLY A 361 30.27 -28.36 15.81
C GLY A 361 31.00 -27.05 16.05
N THR A 362 31.20 -26.73 17.33
CA THR A 362 31.96 -25.58 17.81
C THR A 362 33.22 -26.02 18.53
N PHE A 363 34.36 -25.43 18.16
CA PHE A 363 35.67 -25.89 18.62
C PHE A 363 36.51 -24.73 19.15
N LYS A 364 37.36 -25.01 20.15
CA LYS A 364 38.29 -24.03 20.72
C LYS A 364 39.36 -23.56 19.72
N TYR A 365 39.74 -24.42 18.78
CA TYR A 365 40.77 -24.14 17.76
C TYR A 365 40.27 -24.47 16.38
N LYS A 366 40.86 -23.85 15.35
CA LYS A 366 40.59 -24.20 13.95
C LYS A 366 40.87 -25.70 13.73
N GLN A 367 39.96 -26.36 13.04
CA GLN A 367 39.99 -27.78 12.82
C GLN A 367 40.63 -28.16 11.47
N ALA A 368 41.21 -29.34 11.41
CA ALA A 368 41.69 -29.91 10.16
C ALA A 368 40.52 -30.29 9.26
N VAL A 369 40.64 -30.03 7.96
CA VAL A 369 39.57 -30.26 6.96
C VAL A 369 39.10 -31.73 6.92
N SER A 370 40.00 -32.67 7.28
CA SER A 370 39.71 -34.11 7.29
C SER A 370 38.57 -34.52 8.23
N ILE A 371 38.30 -33.77 9.30
CA ILE A 371 37.22 -34.12 10.23
C ILE A 371 35.82 -33.92 9.60
N PHE A 372 35.72 -33.08 8.57
CA PHE A 372 34.46 -32.81 7.89
C PHE A 372 34.15 -33.77 6.75
N ARG A 373 34.91 -34.87 6.62
CA ARG A 373 34.62 -36.03 5.75
C ARG A 373 34.33 -35.68 4.30
N ASN A 374 35.04 -34.67 3.77
CA ASN A 374 34.90 -34.15 2.41
C ASN A 374 33.49 -33.54 2.10
N ALA A 375 32.77 -33.11 3.11
CA ALA A 375 31.53 -32.33 2.91
C ALA A 375 31.83 -30.95 2.32
N SER A 376 30.96 -30.47 1.44
CA SER A 376 31.03 -29.16 0.80
C SER A 376 29.59 -28.71 0.42
N PRO A 377 29.25 -27.44 0.47
CA PRO A 377 30.08 -26.34 0.96
C PRO A 377 30.16 -26.33 2.49
N LEU A 378 31.28 -25.81 2.98
CA LEU A 378 31.49 -25.50 4.39
C LEU A 378 31.80 -24.04 4.57
N CYS A 379 31.40 -23.47 5.71
CA CYS A 379 31.89 -22.19 6.15
C CYS A 379 32.23 -22.22 7.65
N VAL A 380 33.04 -21.27 8.10
CA VAL A 380 33.46 -21.15 9.48
C VAL A 380 33.13 -19.79 10.03
N GLU A 381 32.68 -19.76 11.25
CA GLU A 381 32.43 -18.53 11.99
C GLU A 381 33.34 -18.48 13.22
N LYS A 382 34.00 -17.36 13.43
CA LYS A 382 34.71 -17.07 14.68
C LYS A 382 33.77 -16.38 15.65
N LEU A 383 33.45 -17.03 16.76
CA LEU A 383 32.61 -16.49 17.81
C LEU A 383 33.36 -15.45 18.64
N GLU A 384 32.63 -14.62 19.39
CA GLU A 384 33.19 -13.57 20.26
C GLU A 384 34.09 -14.12 21.37
N ASP A 385 33.82 -15.33 21.86
CA ASP A 385 34.65 -16.04 22.84
C ASP A 385 35.90 -16.67 22.25
N GLY A 386 36.13 -16.47 20.94
CA GLY A 386 37.30 -16.98 20.22
C GLY A 386 37.17 -18.40 19.73
N ARG A 387 36.07 -19.12 19.97
CA ARG A 387 35.77 -20.45 19.39
C ARG A 387 35.42 -20.35 17.90
N PHE A 388 35.42 -21.48 17.23
CA PHE A 388 35.13 -21.61 15.80
C PHE A 388 33.95 -22.55 15.59
N SER A 389 32.87 -22.05 15.04
CA SER A 389 31.69 -22.82 14.62
C SER A 389 31.78 -23.14 13.12
N TYR A 390 31.57 -24.40 12.77
CA TYR A 390 31.61 -24.86 11.38
C TYR A 390 30.22 -25.25 10.93
N TYR A 391 29.83 -24.72 9.78
CA TYR A 391 28.52 -24.94 9.18
C TYR A 391 28.66 -25.60 7.82
N ALA A 392 27.65 -26.38 7.43
CA ALA A 392 27.56 -27.02 6.13
C ALA A 392 26.28 -26.67 5.41
N GLY A 393 26.38 -26.50 4.10
CA GLY A 393 25.25 -26.23 3.22
C GLY A 393 24.63 -24.84 3.42
N GLY A 394 23.61 -24.60 2.65
CA GLY A 394 22.71 -23.46 2.76
C GLY A 394 21.38 -23.85 2.11
N PHE A 395 20.31 -23.90 2.90
CA PHE A 395 19.02 -24.42 2.46
C PHE A 395 17.96 -23.33 2.51
N HIS A 396 17.03 -23.40 1.58
CA HIS A 396 15.90 -22.48 1.50
C HIS A 396 14.85 -22.73 2.61
N SER A 397 14.71 -23.97 3.06
CA SER A 397 13.72 -24.32 4.07
C SER A 397 14.32 -25.21 5.18
N ARG A 398 13.73 -25.08 6.37
CA ARG A 398 14.08 -25.92 7.52
C ARG A 398 13.91 -27.41 7.22
N ALA A 399 12.84 -27.77 6.49
CA ALA A 399 12.58 -29.17 6.13
C ALA A 399 13.67 -29.78 5.21
N GLU A 400 14.27 -28.99 4.31
CA GLU A 400 15.42 -29.43 3.50
C GLU A 400 16.66 -29.61 4.35
N ALA A 401 16.93 -28.67 5.26
CA ALA A 401 18.05 -28.74 6.18
C ALA A 401 17.94 -29.98 7.11
N GLU A 402 16.75 -30.27 7.64
CA GLU A 402 16.50 -31.46 8.47
C GLU A 402 16.75 -32.77 7.71
N LYS A 403 16.34 -32.85 6.44
CA LYS A 403 16.70 -34.00 5.59
C LYS A 403 18.22 -34.16 5.42
N ALA A 404 18.93 -33.04 5.27
CA ALA A 404 20.40 -33.07 5.15
C ALA A 404 21.07 -33.45 6.48
N VAL A 405 20.49 -33.09 7.64
CA VAL A 405 20.95 -33.56 8.96
C VAL A 405 20.95 -35.10 9.02
N GLU A 406 19.89 -35.74 8.54
CA GLU A 406 19.82 -37.21 8.52
C GLU A 406 20.92 -37.85 7.62
N VAL A 407 21.24 -37.19 6.51
CA VAL A 407 22.37 -37.63 5.65
C VAL A 407 23.70 -37.47 6.38
N LEU A 408 23.92 -36.35 7.07
CA LEU A 408 25.12 -36.09 7.86
C LEU A 408 25.29 -37.11 8.99
N LYS A 409 24.23 -37.45 9.73
CA LYS A 409 24.22 -38.49 10.76
C LYS A 409 24.67 -39.86 10.17
N LYS A 410 24.12 -40.25 9.02
CA LYS A 410 24.53 -41.49 8.32
C LYS A 410 25.99 -41.46 7.87
N LYS A 411 26.53 -40.28 7.57
CA LYS A 411 27.96 -40.08 7.27
C LYS A 411 28.84 -40.03 8.52
N GLY A 412 28.26 -40.15 9.73
CA GLY A 412 28.95 -40.28 11.01
C GLY A 412 29.29 -38.95 11.69
N PHE A 413 28.60 -37.85 11.35
CA PHE A 413 28.61 -36.65 12.18
C PHE A 413 27.76 -36.89 13.44
N ARG A 414 28.28 -36.50 14.62
CA ARG A 414 27.67 -36.92 15.90
C ARG A 414 26.40 -36.17 16.23
N ASN A 415 26.42 -34.84 16.09
CA ASN A 415 25.30 -33.99 16.49
C ASN A 415 25.15 -32.78 15.53
N PRO A 416 24.80 -33.01 14.25
CA PRO A 416 24.52 -31.91 13.35
C PRO A 416 23.17 -31.25 13.69
N GLN A 417 23.14 -29.93 13.79
CA GLN A 417 21.96 -29.14 14.17
C GLN A 417 21.61 -28.15 13.10
N VAL A 418 20.32 -27.98 12.82
CA VAL A 418 19.83 -26.91 11.91
C VAL A 418 19.87 -25.57 12.63
N VAL A 419 20.47 -24.59 11.99
CA VAL A 419 20.57 -23.22 12.48
C VAL A 419 19.97 -22.29 11.43
N GLU A 420 19.07 -21.46 11.83
CA GLU A 420 18.42 -20.46 10.99
C GLU A 420 19.13 -19.12 11.14
N TRP A 421 19.44 -18.49 10.00
CA TRP A 421 19.98 -17.14 9.93
C TRP A 421 19.00 -16.33 9.11
N CYS A 422 18.45 -15.27 9.70
CA CYS A 422 17.42 -14.44 9.09
C CYS A 422 17.81 -12.98 9.17
N ASP A 423 17.75 -12.25 8.05
CA ASP A 423 17.98 -10.80 7.94
C ASP A 423 19.24 -10.31 8.67
N GLY A 424 20.37 -10.96 8.42
CA GLY A 424 21.65 -10.66 9.04
C GLY A 424 21.80 -11.15 10.48
N TYR A 425 20.76 -11.75 11.06
CA TYR A 425 20.79 -12.23 12.43
C TYR A 425 20.99 -13.74 12.50
N LYS A 426 21.81 -14.13 13.45
CA LYS A 426 22.02 -15.53 13.83
C LYS A 426 21.26 -15.78 15.11
N PRO A 427 20.58 -16.93 15.24
CA PRO A 427 19.99 -17.30 16.50
C PRO A 427 21.09 -17.49 17.53
N ASN A 428 20.85 -17.06 18.76
CA ASN A 428 21.68 -17.44 19.86
C ASN A 428 21.41 -18.91 20.19
N ILE A 429 22.45 -19.71 20.12
CA ILE A 429 22.41 -21.11 20.53
C ILE A 429 23.08 -21.21 21.87
N SER A 430 22.39 -21.77 22.86
CA SER A 430 22.97 -22.02 24.19
C SER A 430 24.16 -23.01 24.08
N GLU A 431 24.99 -23.09 25.15
CA GLU A 431 26.09 -24.10 25.19
C GLU A 431 25.58 -25.53 25.08
N ALA A 432 24.33 -25.78 25.47
CA ALA A 432 23.63 -27.06 25.29
C ALA A 432 23.11 -27.30 23.87
N GLY A 433 23.18 -26.30 22.98
CA GLY A 433 22.65 -26.37 21.61
C GLY A 433 21.16 -26.06 21.49
N GLU A 434 20.57 -25.51 22.54
CA GLU A 434 19.17 -25.09 22.57
C GLU A 434 19.03 -23.64 22.08
N SER A 435 17.99 -23.34 21.31
CA SER A 435 17.74 -21.98 20.85
C SER A 435 17.19 -21.12 21.99
N VAL A 436 17.88 -20.02 22.27
CA VAL A 436 17.42 -18.99 23.22
C VAL A 436 16.54 -18.00 22.47
N SER A 437 15.35 -17.74 22.98
CA SER A 437 14.40 -16.77 22.43
C SER A 437 14.35 -15.51 23.28
N PHE A 438 13.88 -14.41 22.68
CA PHE A 438 13.75 -13.12 23.36
C PHE A 438 12.31 -12.60 23.22
N ARG A 439 11.86 -11.84 24.22
CA ARG A 439 10.61 -11.11 24.12
C ARG A 439 10.78 -9.66 24.55
N LEU A 440 9.99 -8.77 23.97
CA LEU A 440 9.91 -7.39 24.45
C LEU A 440 8.79 -7.27 25.46
N VAL A 441 9.09 -6.62 26.59
CA VAL A 441 8.11 -6.18 27.57
C VAL A 441 8.04 -4.66 27.50
N ILE A 442 6.93 -4.14 27.02
CA ILE A 442 6.69 -2.71 26.84
C ILE A 442 5.76 -2.25 27.95
N THR A 443 6.23 -1.32 28.76
CA THR A 443 5.46 -0.73 29.87
C THR A 443 5.07 0.70 29.53
N GLY A 444 3.77 0.99 29.54
CA GLY A 444 3.21 2.32 29.26
C GLY A 444 1.70 2.34 29.42
N ALA A 445 1.11 3.52 29.55
CA ALA A 445 -0.33 3.70 29.78
C ALA A 445 -1.20 3.21 28.60
N ALA A 446 -0.70 3.36 27.38
CA ALA A 446 -1.30 2.84 26.14
C ALA A 446 -0.20 2.63 25.12
N LEU A 447 -0.40 1.69 24.20
CA LEU A 447 0.42 1.54 23.01
C LEU A 447 -0.28 2.26 21.87
N ASP A 448 0.35 3.29 21.31
CA ASP A 448 -0.12 4.07 20.17
C ASP A 448 -0.30 3.17 18.93
N ASP A 449 -1.23 3.52 18.05
CA ASP A 449 -1.47 2.79 16.82
C ASP A 449 -0.22 2.78 15.90
N THR A 450 0.56 3.86 15.90
CA THR A 450 1.84 3.93 15.17
C THR A 450 2.86 2.89 15.70
N ALA A 451 2.96 2.73 17.01
CA ALA A 451 3.84 1.73 17.61
C ALA A 451 3.37 0.30 17.30
N ARG A 452 2.04 0.07 17.22
CA ARG A 452 1.47 -1.22 16.82
C ARG A 452 1.76 -1.56 15.35
N GLU A 453 1.63 -0.57 14.46
CA GLU A 453 1.97 -0.71 13.05
C GLU A 453 3.44 -1.05 12.84
N ILE A 454 4.34 -0.38 13.56
CA ILE A 454 5.78 -0.67 13.51
C ILE A 454 6.08 -2.09 13.98
N ILE A 455 5.46 -2.54 15.08
CA ILE A 455 5.65 -3.91 15.57
C ILE A 455 5.15 -4.92 14.52
N ALA A 456 3.98 -4.69 13.93
CA ALA A 456 3.42 -5.57 12.91
C ALA A 456 4.26 -5.60 11.62
N GLU A 457 4.87 -4.48 11.24
CA GLU A 457 5.73 -4.39 10.06
C GLU A 457 7.11 -5.02 10.28
N MET A 458 7.74 -4.75 11.43
CA MET A 458 9.10 -5.20 11.71
C MET A 458 9.17 -6.63 12.27
N ALA A 459 8.09 -7.12 12.87
CA ALA A 459 8.01 -8.43 13.50
C ALA A 459 6.67 -9.12 13.19
N PRO A 460 6.37 -9.38 11.90
CA PRO A 460 5.07 -9.95 11.48
C PRO A 460 4.79 -11.33 12.07
N ASP A 461 5.83 -12.08 12.40
CA ASP A 461 5.72 -13.42 13.00
C ASP A 461 5.63 -13.39 14.54
N CYS A 462 5.70 -12.21 15.16
CA CYS A 462 5.65 -12.04 16.60
C CYS A 462 4.26 -11.57 17.05
N GLU A 463 3.67 -12.27 18.00
CA GLU A 463 2.38 -11.91 18.57
C GLU A 463 2.52 -10.75 19.55
N LEU A 464 1.71 -9.69 19.36
CA LEU A 464 1.56 -8.60 20.30
C LEU A 464 0.41 -8.93 21.25
N SER A 465 0.73 -9.20 22.52
CA SER A 465 -0.25 -9.54 23.55
C SER A 465 -0.25 -8.50 24.67
N ARG A 466 -1.40 -8.28 25.30
CA ARG A 466 -1.52 -7.42 26.47
C ARG A 466 -1.45 -8.26 27.75
N LEU A 467 -0.44 -8.04 28.58
CA LEU A 467 -0.24 -8.78 29.83
C LEU A 467 -1.02 -8.17 31.01
N SER A 468 -1.10 -6.83 31.08
CA SER A 468 -1.82 -6.09 32.12
C SER A 468 -2.30 -4.74 31.57
N GLU A 469 -2.93 -3.91 32.42
CA GLU A 469 -3.38 -2.57 32.01
C GLU A 469 -2.27 -1.72 31.37
N ASN A 470 -1.04 -1.86 31.85
CA ASN A 470 0.09 -1.03 31.46
C ASN A 470 1.25 -1.82 30.83
N ASN A 471 1.12 -3.14 30.61
CA ASN A 471 2.19 -3.97 30.05
C ASN A 471 1.74 -4.71 28.80
N PHE A 472 2.55 -4.61 27.76
CA PHE A 472 2.39 -5.32 26.52
C PHE A 472 3.61 -6.23 26.30
N ILE A 473 3.40 -7.37 25.67
CA ILE A 473 4.46 -8.30 25.29
C ILE A 473 4.44 -8.45 23.77
N VAL A 474 5.62 -8.33 23.16
CA VAL A 474 5.86 -8.78 21.78
C VAL A 474 6.77 -9.99 21.87
N GLY A 475 6.25 -11.11 21.50
CA GLY A 475 6.98 -12.32 21.69
C GLY A 475 7.42 -12.94 20.44
N MET A 476 8.07 -13.89 20.28
CA MET A 476 9.27 -14.69 20.53
C MET A 476 10.27 -14.33 19.42
N PHE A 477 11.27 -13.53 19.69
CA PHE A 477 12.33 -13.21 18.71
C PHE A 477 13.42 -14.28 18.75
N ALA A 478 13.85 -14.74 17.58
CA ALA A 478 14.94 -15.70 17.47
C ALA A 478 16.33 -15.10 17.78
N SER A 479 16.46 -13.77 17.80
CA SER A 479 17.72 -13.10 18.14
C SER A 479 17.49 -11.83 18.95
N ARG A 480 18.43 -11.55 19.87
CA ARG A 480 18.43 -10.33 20.67
C ARG A 480 18.53 -9.07 19.79
N ALA A 481 19.33 -9.12 18.73
CA ALA A 481 19.52 -8.00 17.83
C ALA A 481 18.22 -7.59 17.11
N MET A 482 17.37 -8.55 16.75
CA MET A 482 16.06 -8.28 16.17
C MET A 482 15.13 -7.62 17.21
N ALA A 483 15.11 -8.14 18.45
CA ALA A 483 14.38 -7.55 19.55
C ALA A 483 14.86 -6.11 19.85
N ASP A 484 16.19 -5.86 19.86
CA ASP A 484 16.78 -4.52 20.04
C ASP A 484 16.33 -3.54 18.95
N ARG A 485 16.25 -3.96 17.69
CA ARG A 485 15.78 -3.11 16.58
C ARG A 485 14.32 -2.68 16.74
N VAL A 486 13.45 -3.63 17.04
CA VAL A 486 12.02 -3.33 17.28
C VAL A 486 11.87 -2.43 18.49
N ALA A 487 12.60 -2.71 19.59
CA ALA A 487 12.62 -1.88 20.79
C ALA A 487 13.04 -0.44 20.50
N GLN A 488 14.09 -0.25 19.70
CA GLN A 488 14.57 1.09 19.31
C GLN A 488 13.56 1.82 18.41
N ALA A 489 12.92 1.13 17.48
CA ALA A 489 11.95 1.73 16.58
C ALA A 489 10.69 2.19 17.35
N VAL A 490 10.16 1.33 18.23
CA VAL A 490 9.03 1.65 19.10
C VAL A 490 9.37 2.78 20.09
N GLY A 491 10.54 2.75 20.72
CA GLY A 491 10.99 3.80 21.65
C GLY A 491 11.24 5.16 20.99
N LYS A 492 11.54 5.20 19.67
CA LYS A 492 11.61 6.46 18.91
C LYS A 492 10.23 7.07 18.65
N CYS A 493 9.20 6.24 18.49
CA CYS A 493 7.83 6.71 18.26
C CYS A 493 7.21 7.27 19.53
N ASP A 494 7.41 6.59 20.67
CA ASP A 494 6.92 7.06 21.95
C ASP A 494 8.03 6.93 23.03
N PRO A 495 8.74 8.04 23.31
CA PRO A 495 9.80 8.07 24.33
C PRO A 495 9.30 7.84 25.77
N ALA A 496 7.98 7.86 26.02
CA ALA A 496 7.41 7.61 27.35
C ALA A 496 7.30 6.11 27.67
N LEU A 497 7.44 5.24 26.66
CA LEU A 497 7.41 3.79 26.83
C LEU A 497 8.73 3.29 27.45
N VAL A 498 8.62 2.42 28.43
CA VAL A 498 9.77 1.69 28.96
C VAL A 498 9.80 0.29 28.32
N ILE A 499 10.86 0.00 27.59
CA ILE A 499 10.98 -1.24 26.84
C ILE A 499 12.13 -2.08 27.40
N ASN A 500 11.83 -3.29 27.84
CA ASN A 500 12.79 -4.26 28.32
C ASN A 500 12.81 -5.49 27.42
N ILE A 501 14.00 -6.07 27.24
CA ILE A 501 14.18 -7.32 26.51
C ILE A 501 14.47 -8.42 27.52
N GLU A 502 13.61 -9.43 27.53
CA GLU A 502 13.76 -10.61 28.37
C GLU A 502 14.23 -11.80 27.56
N GLU A 503 15.20 -12.53 28.09
CA GLU A 503 15.70 -13.78 27.53
C GLU A 503 14.85 -14.94 28.05
N ILE A 504 14.34 -15.76 27.14
CA ILE A 504 13.55 -16.95 27.46
C ILE A 504 14.37 -18.16 27.08
N ARG A 505 14.69 -18.99 28.07
CA ARG A 505 15.27 -20.31 27.86
C ARG A 505 14.16 -21.35 27.92
N PRO A 506 14.24 -22.44 27.12
CA PRO A 506 13.35 -23.57 27.30
C PRO A 506 13.46 -24.05 28.77
N GLU A 507 12.35 -24.23 29.43
CA GLU A 507 12.35 -24.86 30.74
C GLU A 507 12.86 -26.28 30.57
N GLU A 508 13.91 -26.67 31.30
CA GLU A 508 14.26 -28.07 31.49
C GLU A 508 13.03 -28.70 32.16
N ASP A 509 12.34 -29.60 31.45
CA ASP A 509 11.33 -30.45 32.10
C ASP A 509 12.10 -31.19 33.22
N GLU A 510 11.95 -30.71 34.45
CA GLU A 510 12.33 -31.48 35.63
C GLU A 510 11.44 -32.74 35.57
N GLU A 511 12.00 -33.83 35.07
CA GLU A 511 11.44 -35.16 35.29
C GLU A 511 11.38 -35.35 36.79
N GLU A 512 10.18 -35.12 37.36
CA GLU A 512 9.86 -35.58 38.72
C GLU A 512 9.99 -37.13 38.73
N GLU A 513 11.01 -37.62 39.45
CA GLU A 513 11.13 -39.02 39.88
C GLU A 513 9.95 -39.43 40.78
#